data_2fdbedab47bb144aa319fff7336b9983
#
_entry.id   2fdbedab47bb144aa319fff7336b9983
#
_cell.length_a   1.000
_cell.length_b   1.000
_cell.length_c   1.000
_cell.angle_alpha   90.00
_cell.angle_beta   90.00
_cell.angle_gamma   90.00
#
_symmetry.space_group_name_H-M   'P 1'
#
loop_
_entity.id
_entity.type
_entity.pdbx_description
1 polymer ?
#
loop_
_entity_poly.entity_id
_entity_poly.type
_entity_poly.pdbx_seq_one_letter_code
_entity_poly.pdbx_strand_id
1 'polypeptide(L)'
;MRAPALITALTALLVNTAVAQAPSPWKWGPAPPSFPPGAKLAVLQGDPGQSALFTVRLDMPAGYKLPPHFHPTDEHVTVIQGTFLIGMGDKLDVAHASPLKPGAFVTAGAGQHHFGVAKGHTIVQVHGMGPFALTYVNPADDPQKKQAP
;
A
#
# COMPACT_ATOMS: atom_id res chain seq x y z
N MET A 1 18.46 72.81 -11.84
CA MET A 1 18.94 71.52 -11.30
C MET A 1 17.70 70.68 -10.97
N ARG A 2 17.44 69.64 -11.72
CA ARG A 2 16.30 68.72 -11.48
C ARG A 2 16.85 67.47 -10.83
N ALA A 3 16.33 67.11 -9.64
CA ALA A 3 16.69 65.90 -8.93
C ALA A 3 16.00 64.69 -9.57
N PRO A 4 16.66 63.51 -9.70
CA PRO A 4 16.04 62.33 -10.20
C PRO A 4 15.19 61.66 -9.11
N ALA A 5 13.96 61.31 -9.47
CA ALA A 5 13.07 60.50 -8.61
C ALA A 5 13.51 59.04 -8.64
N LEU A 6 13.86 58.46 -7.49
CA LEU A 6 14.08 57.03 -7.33
C LEU A 6 12.70 56.34 -7.28
N ILE A 7 12.43 55.52 -8.28
CA ILE A 7 11.29 54.60 -8.28
C ILE A 7 11.74 53.31 -7.61
N THR A 8 11.31 53.08 -6.38
CA THR A 8 11.51 51.80 -5.66
C THR A 8 10.47 50.80 -6.16
N ALA A 9 10.91 49.81 -6.96
CA ALA A 9 10.04 48.75 -7.39
C ALA A 9 9.87 47.75 -6.22
N LEU A 10 8.66 47.65 -5.68
CA LEU A 10 8.30 46.68 -4.65
C LEU A 10 7.96 45.33 -5.34
N THR A 11 8.90 44.39 -5.29
CA THR A 11 8.68 43.02 -5.83
C THR A 11 7.85 42.25 -4.81
N ALA A 12 6.56 42.07 -5.10
CA ALA A 12 5.71 41.19 -4.29
C ALA A 12 6.10 39.72 -4.52
N LEU A 13 6.65 39.07 -3.49
CA LEU A 13 6.93 37.64 -3.50
C LEU A 13 5.60 36.89 -3.29
N LEU A 14 5.06 36.28 -4.35
CA LEU A 14 3.89 35.40 -4.26
C LEU A 14 4.33 34.11 -3.57
N VAL A 15 4.10 33.98 -2.28
CA VAL A 15 4.25 32.74 -1.54
C VAL A 15 3.08 31.83 -1.94
N ASN A 16 3.37 30.85 -2.78
CA ASN A 16 2.39 29.81 -3.15
C ASN A 16 2.27 28.84 -1.96
N THR A 17 1.33 29.09 -1.05
CA THR A 17 1.03 28.16 0.04
C THR A 17 0.29 26.97 -0.54
N ALA A 18 0.99 25.84 -0.69
CA ALA A 18 0.34 24.55 -0.96
C ALA A 18 -0.61 24.24 0.20
N VAL A 19 -1.91 24.37 -0.02
CA VAL A 19 -2.93 23.95 0.94
C VAL A 19 -2.89 22.41 0.96
N ALA A 20 -2.37 21.85 2.04
CA ALA A 20 -2.49 20.40 2.28
C ALA A 20 -3.97 20.06 2.34
N GLN A 21 -4.44 19.28 1.38
CA GLN A 21 -5.82 18.82 1.33
C GLN A 21 -6.04 17.84 2.49
N ALA A 22 -7.04 18.09 3.33
CA ALA A 22 -7.43 17.15 4.38
C ALA A 22 -7.70 15.77 3.77
N PRO A 23 -7.31 14.67 4.44
CA PRO A 23 -7.53 13.33 3.90
C PRO A 23 -9.01 13.14 3.59
N SER A 24 -9.34 12.88 2.32
CA SER A 24 -10.68 12.44 1.94
C SER A 24 -11.02 11.17 2.71
N PRO A 25 -12.24 11.02 3.24
CA PRO A 25 -12.64 9.77 3.85
C PRO A 25 -12.55 8.66 2.78
N TRP A 26 -11.69 7.66 3.02
CA TRP A 26 -11.48 6.56 2.09
C TRP A 26 -12.75 5.73 1.97
N LYS A 27 -13.13 5.35 0.75
CA LYS A 27 -14.23 4.39 0.52
C LYS A 27 -13.71 2.97 0.72
N TRP A 28 -13.90 2.44 1.90
CA TRP A 28 -13.54 1.06 2.22
C TRP A 28 -14.60 0.08 1.68
N GLY A 29 -14.15 -0.94 0.98
CA GLY A 29 -14.93 -2.09 0.56
C GLY A 29 -14.27 -3.39 1.00
N PRO A 30 -14.91 -4.56 0.81
CA PRO A 30 -14.23 -5.84 1.01
C PRO A 30 -13.02 -5.94 0.08
N ALA A 31 -11.94 -6.56 0.55
CA ALA A 31 -10.80 -6.87 -0.31
C ALA A 31 -11.22 -7.85 -1.43
N PRO A 32 -10.53 -7.84 -2.59
CA PRO A 32 -10.84 -8.77 -3.68
C PRO A 32 -10.86 -10.24 -3.23
N PRO A 33 -11.62 -11.13 -3.91
CA PRO A 33 -11.75 -12.54 -3.53
C PRO A 33 -10.44 -13.35 -3.49
N SER A 34 -9.39 -12.84 -4.13
CA SER A 34 -8.02 -13.40 -4.03
C SER A 34 -7.38 -13.20 -2.66
N PHE A 35 -7.91 -12.30 -1.83
CA PHE A 35 -7.45 -12.12 -0.45
C PHE A 35 -8.22 -13.03 0.51
N PRO A 36 -7.60 -13.54 1.57
CA PRO A 36 -8.32 -14.20 2.65
C PRO A 36 -9.44 -13.31 3.19
N PRO A 37 -10.58 -13.87 3.63
CA PRO A 37 -11.71 -13.08 4.13
C PRO A 37 -11.33 -12.23 5.35
N GLY A 38 -11.97 -11.05 5.48
CA GLY A 38 -11.86 -10.19 6.65
C GLY A 38 -11.10 -8.89 6.42
N ALA A 39 -10.27 -8.79 5.41
CA ALA A 39 -9.64 -7.53 5.04
C ALA A 39 -10.57 -6.62 4.24
N LYS A 40 -10.32 -5.30 4.35
CA LYS A 40 -10.97 -4.27 3.52
C LYS A 40 -9.91 -3.57 2.67
N LEU A 41 -10.32 -3.09 1.52
CA LEU A 41 -9.47 -2.35 0.60
C LEU A 41 -10.10 -1.01 0.24
N ALA A 42 -9.28 0.02 0.13
CA ALA A 42 -9.66 1.33 -0.40
C ALA A 42 -8.70 1.71 -1.53
N VAL A 43 -9.23 2.06 -2.69
CA VAL A 43 -8.43 2.61 -3.80
C VAL A 43 -8.25 4.11 -3.56
N LEU A 44 -6.99 4.55 -3.50
CA LEU A 44 -6.62 5.95 -3.34
C LEU A 44 -6.37 6.62 -4.69
N GLN A 45 -5.77 5.86 -5.61
CA GLN A 45 -5.41 6.33 -6.94
C GLN A 45 -5.32 5.15 -7.91
N GLY A 46 -5.70 5.39 -9.16
CA GLY A 46 -5.58 4.43 -10.25
C GLY A 46 -6.53 3.26 -10.14
N ASP A 47 -6.26 2.22 -10.93
CA ASP A 47 -6.98 0.95 -10.94
C ASP A 47 -5.93 -0.17 -10.93
N PRO A 48 -5.87 -1.01 -9.87
CA PRO A 48 -4.93 -2.13 -9.81
C PRO A 48 -5.06 -3.14 -10.96
N GLY A 49 -6.20 -3.17 -11.65
CA GLY A 49 -6.44 -4.05 -12.80
C GLY A 49 -5.88 -3.52 -14.13
N GLN A 50 -5.43 -2.29 -14.18
CA GLN A 50 -4.92 -1.64 -15.41
C GLN A 50 -3.39 -1.58 -15.43
N SER A 51 -2.80 -1.52 -16.63
CA SER A 51 -1.35 -1.31 -16.82
C SER A 51 -0.94 0.14 -16.53
N ALA A 52 -1.13 0.57 -15.28
CA ALA A 52 -0.86 1.92 -14.81
C ALA A 52 -0.49 1.90 -13.34
N LEU A 53 0.07 3.01 -12.84
CA LEU A 53 0.36 3.20 -11.43
C LEU A 53 -0.94 3.19 -10.62
N PHE A 54 -0.96 2.42 -9.54
CA PHE A 54 -2.03 2.42 -8.57
C PHE A 54 -1.53 2.65 -7.15
N THR A 55 -2.43 3.08 -6.27
CA THR A 55 -2.21 3.14 -4.82
C THR A 55 -3.49 2.70 -4.12
N VAL A 56 -3.36 1.72 -3.24
CA VAL A 56 -4.44 1.20 -2.41
C VAL A 56 -4.06 1.18 -0.94
N ARG A 57 -5.03 1.09 -0.06
CA ARG A 57 -4.82 0.72 1.35
C ARG A 57 -5.54 -0.58 1.64
N LEU A 58 -4.88 -1.42 2.43
CA LEU A 58 -5.41 -2.66 2.95
C LEU A 58 -5.55 -2.53 4.46
N ASP A 59 -6.78 -2.69 4.96
CA ASP A 59 -7.14 -2.69 6.37
C ASP A 59 -7.34 -4.15 6.80
N MET A 60 -6.50 -4.60 7.72
CA MET A 60 -6.41 -5.98 8.16
C MET A 60 -6.74 -6.09 9.65
N PRO A 61 -7.69 -6.95 10.06
CA PRO A 61 -7.95 -7.22 11.47
C PRO A 61 -6.75 -7.90 12.14
N ALA A 62 -6.73 -7.88 13.47
CA ALA A 62 -5.69 -8.54 14.25
C ALA A 62 -5.60 -10.03 13.90
N GLY A 63 -4.39 -10.51 13.68
CA GLY A 63 -4.12 -11.91 13.31
C GLY A 63 -4.37 -12.27 11.85
N TYR A 64 -4.75 -11.30 11.01
CA TYR A 64 -4.92 -11.54 9.57
C TYR A 64 -3.63 -12.01 8.93
N LYS A 65 -3.73 -13.04 8.10
CA LYS A 65 -2.59 -13.67 7.43
C LYS A 65 -2.78 -13.65 5.92
N LEU A 66 -1.76 -13.19 5.22
CA LEU A 66 -1.54 -13.39 3.81
C LEU A 66 -0.50 -14.50 3.66
N PRO A 67 -0.90 -15.73 3.30
CA PRO A 67 0.03 -16.83 3.08
C PRO A 67 1.06 -16.50 2.00
N PRO A 68 2.14 -17.29 1.86
CA PRO A 68 3.16 -17.08 0.86
C PRO A 68 2.58 -16.94 -0.54
N HIS A 69 2.91 -15.82 -1.17
CA HIS A 69 2.41 -15.41 -2.49
C HIS A 69 3.44 -14.53 -3.19
N PHE A 70 3.17 -14.20 -4.44
CA PHE A 70 3.97 -13.28 -5.24
C PHE A 70 3.09 -12.48 -6.21
N HIS A 71 3.66 -11.43 -6.76
CA HIS A 71 3.02 -10.53 -7.72
C HIS A 71 3.82 -10.48 -9.03
N PRO A 72 3.19 -10.19 -10.17
CA PRO A 72 3.89 -10.07 -11.46
C PRO A 72 4.76 -8.81 -11.56
N THR A 73 4.53 -7.82 -10.71
CA THR A 73 5.23 -6.54 -10.64
C THR A 73 5.70 -6.27 -9.22
N ASP A 74 6.59 -5.30 -9.03
CA ASP A 74 7.05 -4.89 -7.70
C ASP A 74 5.88 -4.39 -6.86
N GLU A 75 5.83 -4.85 -5.60
CA GLU A 75 4.92 -4.36 -4.59
C GLU A 75 5.68 -3.47 -3.60
N HIS A 76 5.24 -2.24 -3.45
CA HIS A 76 5.78 -1.28 -2.48
C HIS A 76 4.82 -1.11 -1.32
N VAL A 77 5.21 -1.54 -0.14
CA VAL A 77 4.38 -1.52 1.07
C VAL A 77 4.89 -0.47 2.06
N THR A 78 4.00 0.42 2.49
CA THR A 78 4.25 1.35 3.59
C THR A 78 3.26 1.06 4.72
N VAL A 79 3.75 0.90 5.93
CA VAL A 79 2.87 0.71 7.10
C VAL A 79 2.31 2.07 7.54
N ILE A 80 0.99 2.18 7.59
CA ILE A 80 0.27 3.38 8.01
C ILE A 80 -0.11 3.29 9.50
N GLN A 81 -0.56 2.11 9.93
CA GLN A 81 -1.01 1.85 11.31
C GLN A 81 -0.69 0.42 11.71
N GLY A 82 -0.45 0.20 13.00
CA GLY A 82 -0.28 -1.14 13.57
C GLY A 82 1.12 -1.71 13.41
N THR A 83 1.22 -3.03 13.29
CA THR A 83 2.47 -3.75 13.07
C THR A 83 2.25 -4.82 12.01
N PHE A 84 2.93 -4.68 10.89
CA PHE A 84 2.92 -5.64 9.81
C PHE A 84 4.17 -6.50 9.87
N LEU A 85 4.00 -7.81 10.03
CA LEU A 85 5.08 -8.78 9.95
C LEU A 85 5.21 -9.21 8.50
N ILE A 86 6.38 -9.04 7.91
CA ILE A 86 6.68 -9.50 6.56
C ILE A 86 7.83 -10.51 6.60
N GLY A 87 7.69 -11.59 5.86
CA GLY A 87 8.75 -12.58 5.67
C GLY A 87 8.84 -12.99 4.21
N MET A 88 10.06 -13.38 3.79
CA MET A 88 10.35 -13.83 2.44
C MET A 88 10.40 -15.35 2.39
N GLY A 89 10.03 -15.92 1.22
CA GLY A 89 10.10 -17.35 0.94
C GLY A 89 8.73 -18.05 0.92
N ASP A 90 8.78 -19.36 0.83
CA ASP A 90 7.64 -20.22 0.47
C ASP A 90 6.85 -20.72 1.69
N LYS A 91 7.30 -20.39 2.89
CA LYS A 91 6.67 -20.84 4.13
C LYS A 91 6.23 -19.66 5.00
N LEU A 92 5.07 -19.79 5.64
CA LEU A 92 4.59 -18.81 6.61
C LEU A 92 5.35 -18.98 7.94
N ASP A 93 6.58 -18.48 7.99
CA ASP A 93 7.44 -18.52 9.17
C ASP A 93 7.38 -17.20 9.94
N VAL A 94 6.37 -17.07 10.77
CA VAL A 94 6.11 -15.85 11.56
C VAL A 94 7.22 -15.56 12.56
N ALA A 95 7.94 -16.59 13.04
CA ALA A 95 9.01 -16.42 14.03
C ALA A 95 10.21 -15.65 13.45
N HIS A 96 10.45 -15.78 12.16
CA HIS A 96 11.54 -15.09 11.46
C HIS A 96 11.07 -13.89 10.60
N ALA A 97 9.80 -13.51 10.70
CA ALA A 97 9.27 -12.35 9.99
C ALA A 97 9.75 -11.03 10.60
N SER A 98 10.05 -10.05 9.75
CA SER A 98 10.47 -8.71 10.15
C SER A 98 9.26 -7.86 10.57
N PRO A 99 9.23 -7.31 11.79
CA PRO A 99 8.15 -6.42 12.23
C PRO A 99 8.35 -5.01 11.67
N LEU A 100 7.42 -4.57 10.85
CA LEU A 100 7.36 -3.21 10.30
C LEU A 100 6.37 -2.38 11.11
N LYS A 101 6.80 -1.20 11.55
CA LYS A 101 6.03 -0.21 12.30
C LYS A 101 5.54 0.92 11.39
N PRO A 102 4.60 1.78 11.83
CA PRO A 102 4.16 2.94 11.04
C PRO A 102 5.33 3.78 10.52
N GLY A 103 5.28 4.11 9.24
CA GLY A 103 6.36 4.79 8.50
C GLY A 103 7.41 3.86 7.90
N ALA A 104 7.46 2.58 8.29
CA ALA A 104 8.37 1.62 7.66
C ALA A 104 7.91 1.30 6.24
N PHE A 105 8.89 1.03 5.38
CA PHE A 105 8.71 0.75 3.96
C PHE A 105 9.48 -0.53 3.57
N VAL A 106 8.90 -1.30 2.66
CA VAL A 106 9.54 -2.47 2.06
C VAL A 106 9.08 -2.62 0.61
N THR A 107 9.94 -3.19 -0.21
CA THR A 107 9.61 -3.64 -1.57
C THR A 107 9.72 -5.15 -1.64
N ALA A 108 8.65 -5.80 -2.09
CA ALA A 108 8.69 -7.16 -2.59
C ALA A 108 8.83 -7.09 -4.11
N GLY A 109 9.95 -7.57 -4.65
CA GLY A 109 10.22 -7.55 -6.08
C GLY A 109 9.28 -8.44 -6.88
N ALA A 110 9.15 -8.17 -8.18
CA ALA A 110 8.36 -9.01 -9.10
C ALA A 110 8.77 -10.48 -8.98
N GLY A 111 7.78 -11.36 -8.79
CA GLY A 111 8.01 -12.81 -8.60
C GLY A 111 8.62 -13.21 -7.27
N GLN A 112 8.95 -12.28 -6.38
CA GLN A 112 9.53 -12.60 -5.08
C GLN A 112 8.45 -13.18 -4.14
N HIS A 113 8.65 -14.41 -3.68
CA HIS A 113 7.76 -15.06 -2.72
C HIS A 113 7.88 -14.40 -1.36
N HIS A 114 6.74 -14.01 -0.80
CA HIS A 114 6.67 -13.37 0.52
C HIS A 114 5.32 -13.63 1.18
N PHE A 115 5.23 -13.35 2.48
CA PHE A 115 4.00 -13.44 3.25
C PHE A 115 3.86 -12.26 4.19
N GLY A 116 2.63 -11.99 4.64
CA GLY A 116 2.34 -10.91 5.57
C GLY A 116 1.42 -11.32 6.70
N VAL A 117 1.63 -10.75 7.90
CA VAL A 117 0.74 -10.95 9.04
C VAL A 117 0.49 -9.64 9.78
N ALA A 118 -0.77 -9.33 10.01
CA ALA A 118 -1.18 -8.22 10.87
C ALA A 118 -1.10 -8.67 12.35
N LYS A 119 -0.11 -8.20 13.11
CA LYS A 119 0.04 -8.56 14.53
C LYS A 119 -1.10 -8.03 15.40
N GLY A 120 -1.61 -6.86 15.08
CA GLY A 120 -2.81 -6.23 15.62
C GLY A 120 -3.62 -5.65 14.47
N HIS A 121 -4.62 -4.81 14.72
CA HIS A 121 -5.27 -4.06 13.65
C HIS A 121 -4.23 -3.24 12.89
N THR A 122 -4.08 -3.50 11.59
CA THR A 122 -2.99 -2.98 10.77
C THR A 122 -3.52 -2.44 9.46
N ILE A 123 -3.05 -1.24 9.10
CA ILE A 123 -3.31 -0.63 7.79
C ILE A 123 -1.98 -0.46 7.08
N VAL A 124 -1.89 -1.02 5.88
CA VAL A 124 -0.76 -0.79 4.96
C VAL A 124 -1.23 -0.03 3.72
N GLN A 125 -0.34 0.74 3.13
CA GLN A 125 -0.52 1.33 1.82
C GLN A 125 0.37 0.58 0.84
N VAL A 126 -0.24 0.12 -0.24
CA VAL A 126 0.44 -0.59 -1.33
C VAL A 126 0.36 0.25 -2.59
N HIS A 127 1.48 0.40 -3.28
CA HIS A 127 1.51 0.98 -4.61
C HIS A 127 2.43 0.16 -5.53
N GLY A 128 2.17 0.26 -6.81
CA GLY A 128 2.92 -0.46 -7.84
C GLY A 128 2.35 -0.21 -9.23
N MET A 129 2.90 -0.92 -10.18
CA MET A 129 2.35 -0.96 -11.55
C MET A 129 1.37 -2.12 -11.67
N GLY A 130 0.17 -1.84 -12.17
CA GLY A 130 -0.78 -2.89 -12.54
C GLY A 130 -0.48 -3.48 -13.94
N PRO A 131 -1.17 -4.54 -14.34
CA PRO A 131 -2.18 -5.25 -13.57
C PRO A 131 -1.59 -6.01 -12.37
N PHE A 132 -2.18 -5.78 -11.20
CA PHE A 132 -1.71 -6.35 -9.94
C PHE A 132 -2.49 -7.63 -9.64
N ALA A 133 -1.80 -8.75 -9.64
CA ALA A 133 -2.35 -10.07 -9.33
C ALA A 133 -1.65 -10.64 -8.09
N LEU A 134 -2.38 -11.41 -7.29
CA LEU A 134 -1.87 -12.15 -6.16
C LEU A 134 -1.92 -13.63 -6.49
N THR A 135 -0.74 -14.29 -6.54
CA THR A 135 -0.61 -15.71 -6.82
C THR A 135 -0.03 -16.42 -5.60
N TYR A 136 -0.76 -17.39 -5.06
CA TYR A 136 -0.29 -18.17 -3.90
C TYR A 136 0.75 -19.20 -4.31
N VAL A 137 1.83 -19.33 -3.52
CA VAL A 137 2.87 -20.35 -3.70
C VAL A 137 2.27 -21.73 -3.54
N ASN A 138 1.47 -21.94 -2.49
CA ASN A 138 0.65 -23.14 -2.33
C ASN A 138 -0.77 -22.88 -2.86
N PRO A 139 -1.21 -23.52 -3.95
CA PRO A 139 -2.55 -23.32 -4.50
C PRO A 139 -3.71 -23.61 -3.53
N ALA A 140 -3.46 -24.40 -2.48
CA ALA A 140 -4.47 -24.68 -1.45
C ALA A 140 -4.72 -23.49 -0.52
N ASP A 141 -3.86 -22.46 -0.54
CA ASP A 141 -4.06 -21.23 0.23
C ASP A 141 -4.95 -20.20 -0.49
N ASP A 142 -5.20 -20.41 -1.79
CA ASP A 142 -6.05 -19.54 -2.60
C ASP A 142 -7.52 -19.62 -2.12
N PRO A 143 -8.10 -18.54 -1.56
CA PRO A 143 -9.47 -18.55 -1.10
C PRO A 143 -10.48 -18.84 -2.19
N GLN A 144 -10.19 -18.50 -3.45
CA GLN A 144 -11.08 -18.72 -4.58
C GLN A 144 -11.20 -20.22 -4.92
N LYS A 145 -10.16 -21.01 -4.68
CA LYS A 145 -10.17 -22.48 -4.88
C LYS A 145 -10.88 -23.22 -3.75
N LYS A 146 -10.98 -22.62 -2.56
CA LYS A 146 -11.72 -23.21 -1.43
C LYS A 146 -13.23 -23.04 -1.54
N GLN A 147 -13.69 -22.18 -2.43
CA GLN A 147 -15.13 -21.89 -2.65
C GLN A 147 -15.71 -22.60 -3.87
N ALA A 148 -14.89 -23.35 -4.63
CA ALA A 148 -15.41 -24.19 -5.71
C ALA A 148 -16.18 -25.37 -5.11
N PRO A 149 -17.43 -25.66 -5.58
CA PRO A 149 -18.28 -26.75 -5.11
C PRO A 149 -17.66 -28.12 -5.41
#